data_d73408a0ae691bf76a131c69ee1f21c5
#
_entry.id   d73408a0ae691bf76a131c69ee1f21c5
#
_cell.length_a   1.000
_cell.length_b   1.000
_cell.length_c   1.000
_cell.angle_alpha   90.00
_cell.angle_beta   90.00
_cell.angle_gamma   90.00
#
_symmetry.space_group_name_H-M   'P 1'
#
loop_
_entity.id
_entity.type
_entity.pdbx_description
1 polymer ?
#
loop_
_entity_poly.entity_id
_entity_poly.type
_entity_poly.pdbx_seq_one_letter_code
_entity_poly.pdbx_strand_id
1 'polypeptide(L)'
;MTIRRSLFRSSAALLLATSLTAVTTAAHTPRMTVARLQYDGGGDWYANPSSIPNLLAAIAARTTLPVSRTEARVTLMDDRLWDYPFIHMTGHGNVHFSDEEVVRLREYLEHGGFLHADDNYGLDPSFRREIARVFPDRPLVEVPLSHPIYHIVYDFPKGLPKIHVHDGKPAQGFGIFIGDRLVVYYSYSSDLGNGWEDTEVYHDPPALHEAALRMGVNLFVYAVTSRPLS
;
A
#
# COMPACT_ATOMS: atom_id res chain seq x y z
N MET A 1 7.91 -20.04 -98.58
CA MET A 1 7.62 -18.75 -97.92
C MET A 1 6.99 -19.03 -96.58
N THR A 2 7.82 -19.06 -95.53
CA THR A 2 7.43 -19.61 -94.22
C THR A 2 7.46 -18.49 -93.14
N ILE A 3 6.31 -18.13 -92.65
CA ILE A 3 6.16 -17.07 -91.67
C ILE A 3 6.32 -17.68 -90.28
N ARG A 4 7.39 -17.26 -89.58
CA ARG A 4 7.57 -17.61 -88.09
C ARG A 4 6.73 -16.64 -87.25
N ARG A 5 5.82 -17.18 -86.43
CA ARG A 5 5.10 -16.48 -85.36
C ARG A 5 5.94 -16.48 -84.10
N SER A 6 6.34 -15.31 -83.66
CA SER A 6 6.98 -15.09 -82.31
C SER A 6 5.91 -15.05 -81.26
N LEU A 7 6.04 -15.91 -80.26
CA LEU A 7 5.20 -15.90 -79.01
C LEU A 7 5.91 -15.09 -77.96
N PHE A 8 5.41 -13.92 -77.63
CA PHE A 8 5.78 -13.12 -76.47
C PHE A 8 5.08 -13.74 -75.27
N ARG A 9 5.86 -14.30 -74.28
CA ARG A 9 5.40 -14.70 -72.94
C ARG A 9 5.57 -13.50 -72.02
N SER A 10 4.48 -12.85 -71.63
CA SER A 10 4.48 -11.83 -70.57
C SER A 10 4.44 -12.53 -69.19
N SER A 11 5.53 -12.44 -68.46
CA SER A 11 5.59 -12.89 -67.05
C SER A 11 5.09 -11.75 -66.16
N ALA A 12 3.89 -11.87 -65.62
CA ALA A 12 3.39 -11.00 -64.57
C ALA A 12 4.02 -11.40 -63.22
N ALA A 13 4.89 -10.55 -62.68
CA ALA A 13 5.43 -10.73 -61.34
C ALA A 13 4.42 -10.19 -60.32
N LEU A 14 3.85 -11.07 -59.53
CA LEU A 14 2.94 -10.74 -58.45
C LEU A 14 3.77 -10.32 -57.21
N LEU A 15 3.84 -9.03 -56.91
CA LEU A 15 4.46 -8.50 -55.71
C LEU A 15 3.48 -8.65 -54.53
N LEU A 16 3.76 -9.65 -53.64
CA LEU A 16 3.08 -9.81 -52.36
C LEU A 16 3.63 -8.80 -51.36
N ALA A 17 2.91 -7.71 -51.12
CA ALA A 17 3.24 -6.77 -50.07
C ALA A 17 2.76 -7.32 -48.72
N THR A 18 3.68 -7.90 -47.93
CA THR A 18 3.42 -8.29 -46.52
C THR A 18 3.45 -7.03 -45.65
N SER A 19 2.27 -6.55 -45.27
CA SER A 19 2.16 -5.48 -44.28
C SER A 19 2.45 -6.05 -42.88
N LEU A 20 3.62 -5.71 -42.35
CA LEU A 20 4.01 -6.01 -40.95
C LEU A 20 3.28 -5.02 -40.03
N THR A 21 2.14 -5.44 -39.45
CA THR A 21 1.48 -4.67 -38.42
C THR A 21 2.32 -4.80 -37.14
N ALA A 22 3.06 -3.76 -36.77
CA ALA A 22 3.73 -3.63 -35.50
C ALA A 22 2.65 -3.55 -34.40
N VAL A 23 2.46 -4.62 -33.63
CA VAL A 23 1.68 -4.59 -32.39
C VAL A 23 2.53 -3.85 -31.38
N THR A 24 2.28 -2.56 -31.19
CA THR A 24 2.81 -1.80 -30.06
C THR A 24 2.12 -2.30 -28.80
N THR A 25 2.73 -3.24 -28.09
CA THR A 25 2.37 -3.53 -26.70
C THR A 25 2.72 -2.28 -25.89
N ALA A 26 1.71 -1.50 -25.53
CA ALA A 26 1.89 -0.43 -24.55
C ALA A 26 2.47 -1.09 -23.29
N ALA A 27 3.69 -0.71 -22.92
CA ALA A 27 4.30 -1.18 -21.68
C ALA A 27 3.36 -0.79 -20.53
N HIS A 28 2.74 -1.79 -19.91
CA HIS A 28 1.88 -1.58 -18.76
C HIS A 28 2.80 -1.18 -17.60
N THR A 29 2.86 0.11 -17.28
CA THR A 29 3.58 0.57 -16.09
C THR A 29 2.88 -0.03 -14.87
N PRO A 30 3.56 -0.86 -14.06
CA PRO A 30 2.95 -1.43 -12.88
C PRO A 30 2.42 -0.32 -11.99
N ARG A 31 1.15 -0.36 -11.64
CA ARG A 31 0.56 0.61 -10.73
C ARG A 31 0.71 0.10 -9.31
N MET A 32 1.32 0.90 -8.45
CA MET A 32 1.39 0.62 -7.01
C MET A 32 -0.02 0.65 -6.42
N THR A 33 -0.26 -0.12 -5.38
CA THR A 33 -1.49 -0.05 -4.60
C THR A 33 -1.22 -0.35 -3.12
N VAL A 34 -2.20 -0.08 -2.29
CA VAL A 34 -2.25 -0.54 -0.90
C VAL A 34 -2.89 -1.92 -0.86
N ALA A 35 -2.28 -2.87 -0.20
CA ALA A 35 -2.87 -4.18 0.05
C ALA A 35 -3.43 -4.25 1.48
N ARG A 36 -4.72 -4.56 1.61
CA ARG A 36 -5.36 -4.86 2.89
C ARG A 36 -4.90 -6.23 3.37
N LEU A 37 -4.33 -6.28 4.57
CA LEU A 37 -3.90 -7.53 5.18
C LEU A 37 -5.09 -8.26 5.82
N GLN A 38 -5.35 -9.48 5.35
CA GLN A 38 -6.26 -10.43 5.99
C GLN A 38 -5.46 -11.22 7.02
N TYR A 39 -5.88 -11.14 8.28
CA TYR A 39 -5.24 -11.83 9.40
C TYR A 39 -6.25 -12.68 10.17
N ASP A 40 -5.76 -13.67 10.88
CA ASP A 40 -6.55 -14.53 11.72
C ASP A 40 -6.65 -14.00 13.18
N GLY A 41 -7.45 -14.66 14.01
CA GLY A 41 -7.61 -14.32 15.43
C GLY A 41 -8.99 -13.80 15.80
N GLY A 42 -9.86 -13.55 14.80
CA GLY A 42 -11.25 -13.12 15.02
C GLY A 42 -11.44 -11.60 15.01
N GLY A 43 -10.40 -10.82 14.72
CA GLY A 43 -10.56 -9.39 14.44
C GLY A 43 -11.16 -9.14 13.06
N ASP A 44 -11.76 -7.97 12.91
CA ASP A 44 -12.48 -7.57 11.69
C ASP A 44 -11.57 -6.85 10.69
N TRP A 45 -10.55 -7.55 10.16
CA TRP A 45 -9.60 -7.04 9.16
C TRP A 45 -10.27 -6.34 7.96
N TYR A 46 -11.53 -6.61 7.72
CA TYR A 46 -12.36 -6.05 6.64
C TYR A 46 -13.07 -4.73 7.04
N ALA A 47 -12.85 -4.23 8.24
CA ALA A 47 -13.38 -2.94 8.68
C ALA A 47 -12.95 -1.81 7.74
N ASN A 48 -13.73 -0.73 7.72
CA ASN A 48 -13.46 0.47 6.93
C ASN A 48 -13.33 0.19 5.42
N PRO A 49 -14.39 -0.29 4.75
CA PRO A 49 -14.30 -0.77 3.37
C PRO A 49 -13.99 0.33 2.33
N SER A 50 -14.38 1.59 2.56
CA SER A 50 -14.09 2.70 1.65
C SER A 50 -12.74 3.39 1.94
N SER A 51 -12.11 3.11 3.07
CA SER A 51 -10.90 3.79 3.54
C SER A 51 -9.72 3.73 2.55
N ILE A 52 -9.32 2.54 2.13
CA ILE A 52 -8.19 2.39 1.20
C ILE A 52 -8.51 2.94 -0.19
N PRO A 53 -9.69 2.70 -0.80
CA PRO A 53 -10.08 3.38 -2.04
C PRO A 53 -9.99 4.90 -1.97
N ASN A 54 -10.46 5.52 -0.90
CA ASN A 54 -10.38 6.98 -0.70
C ASN A 54 -8.92 7.45 -0.51
N LEU A 55 -8.12 6.73 0.26
CA LEU A 55 -6.70 7.01 0.40
C LEU A 55 -5.98 6.94 -0.97
N LEU A 56 -6.22 5.89 -1.76
CA LEU A 56 -5.64 5.74 -3.10
C LEU A 56 -6.07 6.87 -4.04
N ALA A 57 -7.33 7.31 -3.96
CA ALA A 57 -7.81 8.47 -4.70
C ALA A 57 -7.08 9.76 -4.28
N ALA A 58 -6.86 9.94 -2.97
CA ALA A 58 -6.12 11.08 -2.43
C ALA A 58 -4.64 11.07 -2.88
N ILE A 59 -3.96 9.93 -2.85
CA ILE A 59 -2.58 9.78 -3.33
C ILE A 59 -2.50 10.12 -4.83
N ALA A 60 -3.40 9.58 -5.65
CA ALA A 60 -3.43 9.83 -7.09
C ALA A 60 -3.67 11.31 -7.43
N ALA A 61 -4.48 12.00 -6.62
CA ALA A 61 -4.78 13.42 -6.83
C ALA A 61 -3.67 14.37 -6.35
N ARG A 62 -2.82 13.93 -5.40
CA ARG A 62 -1.90 14.80 -4.65
C ARG A 62 -0.42 14.48 -4.91
N THR A 63 -0.14 13.42 -5.66
CA THR A 63 1.22 12.99 -6.01
C THR A 63 1.31 12.62 -7.48
N THR A 64 2.53 12.45 -7.99
CA THR A 64 2.80 11.93 -9.34
C THR A 64 2.98 10.41 -9.37
N LEU A 65 2.76 9.72 -8.25
CA LEU A 65 2.94 8.28 -8.16
C LEU A 65 1.87 7.55 -8.99
N PRO A 66 2.27 6.54 -9.78
CA PRO A 66 1.34 5.77 -10.62
C PRO A 66 0.58 4.75 -9.75
N VAL A 67 -0.43 5.20 -9.00
CA VAL A 67 -1.21 4.33 -8.12
C VAL A 67 -2.49 3.83 -8.78
N SER A 68 -2.89 2.60 -8.44
CA SER A 68 -4.22 2.06 -8.72
C SER A 68 -5.24 2.72 -7.79
N ARG A 69 -6.48 2.84 -8.22
CA ARG A 69 -7.59 3.28 -7.35
C ARG A 69 -8.30 2.12 -6.65
N THR A 70 -7.85 0.91 -6.91
CA THR A 70 -8.41 -0.31 -6.33
C THR A 70 -7.42 -0.93 -5.36
N GLU A 71 -7.87 -1.21 -4.13
CA GLU A 71 -7.07 -1.94 -3.15
C GLU A 71 -6.79 -3.38 -3.62
N ALA A 72 -5.70 -3.96 -3.13
CA ALA A 72 -5.48 -5.40 -3.14
C ALA A 72 -5.88 -6.00 -1.78
N ARG A 73 -6.02 -7.33 -1.75
CA ARG A 73 -6.20 -8.09 -0.52
C ARG A 73 -5.25 -9.27 -0.52
N VAL A 74 -4.54 -9.45 0.58
CA VAL A 74 -3.55 -10.51 0.75
C VAL A 74 -3.58 -11.07 2.15
N THR A 75 -3.23 -12.33 2.29
CA THR A 75 -2.75 -12.91 3.56
C THR A 75 -1.24 -12.83 3.59
N LEU A 76 -0.62 -13.07 4.75
CA LEU A 76 0.84 -13.15 4.84
C LEU A 76 1.41 -14.33 4.04
N MET A 77 0.61 -15.37 3.79
CA MET A 77 1.03 -16.54 3.02
C MET A 77 0.73 -16.46 1.52
N ASP A 78 0.11 -15.36 1.05
CA ASP A 78 -0.11 -15.14 -0.38
C ASP A 78 1.22 -14.83 -1.08
N ASP A 79 1.52 -15.51 -2.19
CA ASP A 79 2.74 -15.27 -2.97
C ASP A 79 2.79 -13.86 -3.56
N ARG A 80 1.62 -13.24 -3.78
CA ARG A 80 1.51 -11.86 -4.25
C ARG A 80 1.86 -10.81 -3.19
N LEU A 81 2.11 -11.20 -1.93
CA LEU A 81 2.52 -10.27 -0.86
C LEU A 81 3.68 -9.38 -1.31
N TRP A 82 4.63 -9.97 -2.06
CA TRP A 82 5.83 -9.29 -2.53
C TRP A 82 5.60 -8.23 -3.62
N ASP A 83 4.44 -8.27 -4.28
CA ASP A 83 4.05 -7.27 -5.29
C ASP A 83 3.67 -5.93 -4.67
N TYR A 84 3.37 -5.91 -3.37
CA TYR A 84 2.84 -4.75 -2.68
C TYR A 84 3.87 -4.15 -1.72
N PRO A 85 4.35 -2.92 -1.97
CA PRO A 85 5.31 -2.25 -1.09
C PRO A 85 4.71 -1.79 0.24
N PHE A 86 3.37 -1.71 0.32
CA PHE A 86 2.62 -1.20 1.46
C PHE A 86 1.44 -2.13 1.76
N ILE A 87 1.45 -2.74 2.93
CA ILE A 87 0.30 -3.47 3.46
C ILE A 87 -0.33 -2.68 4.61
N HIS A 88 -1.67 -2.66 4.64
CA HIS A 88 -2.46 -2.00 5.66
C HIS A 88 -3.25 -3.02 6.46
N MET A 89 -3.14 -2.95 7.77
CA MET A 89 -3.83 -3.77 8.74
C MET A 89 -4.67 -2.86 9.63
N THR A 90 -5.93 -3.19 9.77
CA THR A 90 -6.86 -2.45 10.62
C THR A 90 -7.86 -3.41 11.25
N GLY A 91 -8.62 -2.98 12.21
CA GLY A 91 -9.74 -3.72 12.79
C GLY A 91 -9.86 -3.56 14.31
N HIS A 92 -10.88 -4.22 14.84
CA HIS A 92 -11.12 -4.38 16.26
C HIS A 92 -10.80 -5.82 16.67
N GLY A 93 -10.52 -6.05 17.95
CA GLY A 93 -10.41 -7.38 18.50
C GLY A 93 -9.02 -8.01 18.35
N ASN A 94 -9.00 -9.33 18.19
CA ASN A 94 -7.76 -10.09 18.32
C ASN A 94 -7.09 -10.34 16.96
N VAL A 95 -5.77 -10.18 16.96
CA VAL A 95 -4.88 -10.58 15.87
C VAL A 95 -4.11 -11.81 16.27
N HIS A 96 -3.94 -12.73 15.35
CA HIS A 96 -3.09 -13.91 15.53
C HIS A 96 -2.33 -14.20 14.22
N PHE A 97 -1.03 -14.43 14.34
CA PHE A 97 -0.18 -14.92 13.25
C PHE A 97 0.31 -16.34 13.56
N SER A 98 0.28 -17.23 12.59
CA SER A 98 0.96 -18.52 12.69
C SER A 98 2.49 -18.31 12.79
N ASP A 99 3.23 -19.34 13.12
CA ASP A 99 4.69 -19.25 13.19
C ASP A 99 5.29 -18.98 11.78
N GLU A 100 4.70 -19.57 10.74
CA GLU A 100 5.08 -19.31 9.36
C GLU A 100 4.78 -17.88 8.93
N GLU A 101 3.63 -17.34 9.32
CA GLU A 101 3.26 -15.94 9.03
C GLU A 101 4.18 -14.94 9.75
N VAL A 102 4.61 -15.24 10.95
CA VAL A 102 5.61 -14.43 11.69
C VAL A 102 6.93 -14.35 10.93
N VAL A 103 7.42 -15.49 10.41
CA VAL A 103 8.65 -15.53 9.60
C VAL A 103 8.45 -14.76 8.29
N ARG A 104 7.34 -15.00 7.61
CA ARG A 104 7.03 -14.37 6.32
C ARG A 104 6.88 -12.84 6.43
N LEU A 105 6.22 -12.35 7.48
CA LEU A 105 6.09 -10.91 7.72
C LEU A 105 7.45 -10.27 8.00
N ARG A 106 8.30 -10.93 8.78
CA ARG A 106 9.68 -10.45 9.03
C ARG A 106 10.45 -10.33 7.72
N GLU A 107 10.48 -11.39 6.92
CA GLU A 107 11.14 -11.39 5.62
C GLU A 107 10.61 -10.28 4.70
N TYR A 108 9.28 -10.11 4.61
CA TYR A 108 8.67 -9.06 3.82
C TYR A 108 9.15 -7.67 4.23
N LEU A 109 9.21 -7.39 5.53
CA LEU A 109 9.64 -6.10 6.06
C LEU A 109 11.15 -5.87 5.88
N GLU A 110 11.98 -6.91 6.02
CA GLU A 110 13.42 -6.87 5.80
C GLU A 110 13.78 -6.61 4.32
N HIS A 111 12.96 -7.13 3.39
CA HIS A 111 13.18 -6.98 1.95
C HIS A 111 12.47 -5.75 1.33
N GLY A 112 12.14 -4.77 2.13
CA GLY A 112 11.65 -3.48 1.64
C GLY A 112 10.15 -3.28 1.72
N GLY A 113 9.39 -4.23 2.27
CA GLY A 113 7.98 -4.06 2.59
C GLY A 113 7.76 -3.03 3.71
N PHE A 114 6.54 -2.54 3.83
CA PHE A 114 6.11 -1.62 4.89
C PHE A 114 4.73 -2.05 5.41
N LEU A 115 4.59 -2.13 6.72
CA LEU A 115 3.32 -2.40 7.40
C LEU A 115 2.83 -1.12 8.07
N HIS A 116 1.63 -0.67 7.70
CA HIS A 116 0.84 0.24 8.51
C HIS A 116 -0.21 -0.55 9.28
N ALA A 117 -0.16 -0.51 10.60
CA ALA A 117 -1.20 -1.03 11.47
C ALA A 117 -1.98 0.13 12.09
N ASP A 118 -3.30 0.06 12.04
CA ASP A 118 -4.19 1.08 12.58
C ASP A 118 -5.10 0.49 13.65
N ASP A 119 -5.07 1.08 14.83
CA ASP A 119 -5.88 0.64 15.96
C ASP A 119 -7.26 1.32 15.92
N ASN A 120 -8.27 0.54 15.56
CA ASN A 120 -9.69 0.94 15.62
C ASN A 120 -10.29 0.75 17.02
N TYR A 121 -9.46 0.84 18.07
CA TYR A 121 -9.79 0.61 19.46
C TYR A 121 -10.03 -0.85 19.82
N GLY A 122 -9.05 -1.44 20.51
CA GLY A 122 -9.08 -2.81 21.00
C GLY A 122 -8.13 -3.78 20.28
N LEU A 123 -7.44 -3.33 19.23
CA LEU A 123 -6.40 -4.11 18.55
C LEU A 123 -5.08 -4.15 19.34
N ASP A 124 -4.76 -3.08 20.10
CA ASP A 124 -3.44 -2.82 20.69
C ASP A 124 -2.81 -4.00 21.44
N PRO A 125 -3.48 -4.69 22.38
CA PRO A 125 -2.83 -5.78 23.13
C PRO A 125 -2.42 -6.93 22.22
N SER A 126 -3.25 -7.28 21.24
CA SER A 126 -2.97 -8.40 20.34
C SER A 126 -1.94 -8.01 19.29
N PHE A 127 -2.01 -6.83 18.72
CA PHE A 127 -1.02 -6.33 17.77
C PHE A 127 0.38 -6.29 18.40
N ARG A 128 0.52 -5.72 19.61
CA ARG A 128 1.82 -5.66 20.30
C ARG A 128 2.37 -7.05 20.60
N ARG A 129 1.52 -7.99 20.95
CA ARG A 129 1.93 -9.39 21.17
C ARG A 129 2.47 -10.01 19.88
N GLU A 130 1.73 -9.88 18.78
CA GLU A 130 2.11 -10.51 17.51
C GLU A 130 3.35 -9.84 16.88
N ILE A 131 3.43 -8.51 16.90
CA ILE A 131 4.59 -7.83 16.31
C ILE A 131 5.88 -8.06 17.11
N ALA A 132 5.79 -8.29 18.41
CA ALA A 132 6.94 -8.71 19.23
C ALA A 132 7.45 -10.12 18.89
N ARG A 133 6.60 -11.01 18.36
CA ARG A 133 7.02 -12.30 17.79
C ARG A 133 7.75 -12.12 16.47
N VAL A 134 7.30 -11.15 15.66
CA VAL A 134 7.97 -10.83 14.38
C VAL A 134 9.38 -10.27 14.65
N PHE A 135 9.52 -9.37 15.60
CA PHE A 135 10.81 -8.73 15.93
C PHE A 135 11.08 -8.79 17.45
N PRO A 136 11.51 -9.94 17.99
CA PRO A 136 11.74 -10.09 19.43
C PRO A 136 12.87 -9.18 19.97
N ASP A 137 13.82 -8.81 19.10
CA ASP A 137 14.98 -7.97 19.45
C ASP A 137 14.79 -6.48 19.10
N ARG A 138 13.60 -6.11 18.58
CA ARG A 138 13.30 -4.74 18.13
C ARG A 138 11.96 -4.30 18.71
N PRO A 139 11.95 -3.56 19.83
CA PRO A 139 10.70 -3.11 20.42
C PRO A 139 9.99 -2.08 19.54
N LEU A 140 8.67 -2.01 19.66
CA LEU A 140 7.88 -0.89 19.17
C LEU A 140 8.26 0.36 19.98
N VAL A 141 8.78 1.37 19.30
CA VAL A 141 9.19 2.64 19.90
C VAL A 141 8.37 3.79 19.35
N GLU A 142 8.18 4.84 20.13
CA GLU A 142 7.51 6.05 19.62
C GLU A 142 8.35 6.68 18.51
N VAL A 143 7.70 6.97 17.37
CA VAL A 143 8.36 7.60 16.22
C VAL A 143 8.60 9.08 16.54
N PRO A 144 9.85 9.56 16.53
CA PRO A 144 10.14 10.95 16.91
C PRO A 144 9.47 11.94 15.94
N LEU A 145 9.01 13.07 16.47
CA LEU A 145 8.32 14.10 15.67
C LEU A 145 9.17 14.65 14.51
N SER A 146 10.50 14.56 14.62
CA SER A 146 11.43 14.94 13.54
C SER A 146 11.53 13.91 12.42
N HIS A 147 10.88 12.73 12.55
CA HIS A 147 10.99 11.67 11.54
C HIS A 147 10.35 12.11 10.22
N PRO A 148 10.97 11.81 9.06
CA PRO A 148 10.46 12.19 7.73
C PRO A 148 9.01 11.82 7.46
N ILE A 149 8.48 10.75 8.06
CA ILE A 149 7.09 10.31 7.88
C ILE A 149 6.06 11.41 8.25
N TYR A 150 6.43 12.32 9.14
CA TYR A 150 5.58 13.44 9.54
C TYR A 150 5.76 14.69 8.67
N HIS A 151 6.71 14.67 7.69
CA HIS A 151 7.09 15.88 6.95
C HIS A 151 7.27 15.67 5.44
N ILE A 152 7.15 14.42 4.94
CA ILE A 152 7.60 14.06 3.59
C ILE A 152 6.77 14.72 2.47
N VAL A 153 5.46 14.92 2.67
CA VAL A 153 4.55 15.63 1.74
C VAL A 153 3.81 16.73 2.49
N TYR A 154 3.27 16.39 3.64
CA TYR A 154 2.53 17.29 4.52
C TYR A 154 3.22 17.38 5.87
N ASP A 155 3.17 18.56 6.48
CA ASP A 155 3.81 18.81 7.75
C ASP A 155 2.85 18.51 8.93
N PHE A 156 3.30 17.63 9.83
CA PHE A 156 2.62 17.23 11.06
C PHE A 156 3.53 17.46 12.27
N PRO A 157 3.78 18.74 12.65
CA PRO A 157 4.73 19.06 13.71
C PRO A 157 4.30 18.57 15.10
N LYS A 158 3.03 18.19 15.25
CA LYS A 158 2.47 17.58 16.46
C LYS A 158 2.32 16.06 16.37
N GLY A 159 2.80 15.45 15.26
CA GLY A 159 2.71 14.03 15.01
C GLY A 159 1.34 13.59 14.52
N LEU A 160 0.99 12.34 14.82
CA LEU A 160 -0.21 11.67 14.34
C LEU A 160 -1.50 12.43 14.74
N PRO A 161 -2.42 12.72 13.81
CA PRO A 161 -3.69 13.33 14.15
C PRO A 161 -4.59 12.37 14.94
N LYS A 162 -5.36 12.90 15.88
CA LYS A 162 -6.41 12.18 16.61
C LYS A 162 -7.72 12.33 15.83
N ILE A 163 -8.27 11.22 15.32
CA ILE A 163 -9.52 11.23 14.55
C ILE A 163 -10.70 10.99 15.51
N HIS A 164 -10.73 9.85 16.20
CA HIS A 164 -11.77 9.57 17.17
C HIS A 164 -11.23 9.48 18.58
N VAL A 165 -12.10 9.78 19.55
CA VAL A 165 -11.78 9.72 20.97
C VAL A 165 -12.57 8.58 21.62
N HIS A 166 -11.87 7.55 22.11
CA HIS A 166 -12.49 6.41 22.79
C HIS A 166 -12.26 6.47 24.32
N ASP A 167 -10.99 6.48 24.73
CA ASP A 167 -10.59 6.36 26.14
C ASP A 167 -9.77 7.58 26.63
N GLY A 168 -9.78 8.68 25.87
CA GLY A 168 -9.06 9.91 26.22
C GLY A 168 -7.54 9.86 26.03
N LYS A 169 -6.97 8.73 25.57
CA LYS A 169 -5.53 8.65 25.27
C LYS A 169 -5.17 9.49 24.07
N PRO A 170 -3.96 10.07 24.02
CA PRO A 170 -3.48 10.78 22.85
C PRO A 170 -3.22 9.82 21.68
N ALA A 171 -3.31 10.35 20.46
CA ALA A 171 -2.81 9.64 19.29
C ALA A 171 -1.28 9.61 19.33
N GLN A 172 -0.69 8.43 19.13
CA GLN A 172 0.76 8.22 19.13
C GLN A 172 1.16 7.32 17.95
N GLY A 173 2.18 7.72 17.22
CA GLY A 173 2.80 6.89 16.19
C GLY A 173 3.92 6.04 16.81
N PHE A 174 3.78 4.72 16.77
CA PHE A 174 4.84 3.79 17.14
C PHE A 174 5.42 3.13 15.89
N GLY A 175 6.67 2.66 15.98
CA GLY A 175 7.29 1.99 14.85
C GLY A 175 8.36 0.98 15.22
N ILE A 176 8.71 0.17 14.25
CA ILE A 176 9.89 -0.70 14.27
C ILE A 176 10.84 -0.24 13.17
N PHE A 177 12.12 -0.16 13.51
CA PHE A 177 13.18 0.27 12.61
C PHE A 177 14.13 -0.87 12.26
N ILE A 178 14.55 -0.93 10.98
CA ILE A 178 15.66 -1.76 10.52
C ILE A 178 16.74 -0.80 9.99
N GLY A 179 17.83 -0.66 10.74
CA GLY A 179 18.73 0.47 10.55
C GLY A 179 17.98 1.78 10.77
N ASP A 180 18.09 2.70 9.83
CA ASP A 180 17.38 3.99 9.88
C ASP A 180 15.99 3.95 9.21
N ARG A 181 15.61 2.81 8.61
CA ARG A 181 14.36 2.65 7.91
C ARG A 181 13.25 2.22 8.86
N LEU A 182 12.18 3.00 8.95
CA LEU A 182 10.92 2.62 9.58
C LEU A 182 10.21 1.59 8.69
N VAL A 183 9.97 0.40 9.20
CA VAL A 183 9.36 -0.71 8.44
C VAL A 183 7.95 -1.05 8.91
N VAL A 184 7.63 -0.75 10.16
CA VAL A 184 6.29 -0.83 10.74
C VAL A 184 5.92 0.52 11.29
N TYR A 185 4.75 1.03 10.93
CA TYR A 185 4.14 2.20 11.57
C TYR A 185 2.81 1.78 12.17
N TYR A 186 2.64 2.05 13.46
CA TYR A 186 1.42 1.74 14.20
C TYR A 186 0.76 3.04 14.69
N SER A 187 -0.42 3.33 14.17
CA SER A 187 -1.22 4.50 14.54
C SER A 187 -2.09 4.18 15.76
N TYR A 188 -1.46 4.23 16.94
CA TYR A 188 -2.11 3.92 18.21
C TYR A 188 -3.10 5.02 18.62
N SER A 189 -4.30 4.61 19.01
CA SER A 189 -5.35 5.49 19.56
C SER A 189 -5.68 6.67 18.64
N SER A 190 -5.60 6.49 17.32
CA SER A 190 -5.87 7.53 16.32
C SER A 190 -7.16 7.32 15.57
N ASP A 191 -7.46 6.07 15.17
CA ASP A 191 -8.49 5.69 14.21
C ASP A 191 -8.24 6.33 12.83
N LEU A 192 -6.98 6.28 12.38
CA LEU A 192 -6.59 6.96 11.16
C LEU A 192 -7.35 6.44 9.93
N GLY A 193 -7.55 5.12 9.86
CA GLY A 193 -8.31 4.47 8.79
C GLY A 193 -9.79 4.83 8.78
N ASN A 194 -10.39 5.10 9.94
CA ASN A 194 -11.76 5.61 10.03
C ASN A 194 -11.86 6.99 9.38
N GLY A 195 -10.84 7.83 9.59
CA GLY A 195 -10.78 9.15 8.96
C GLY A 195 -10.56 9.12 7.43
N TRP A 196 -10.31 7.95 6.83
CA TRP A 196 -10.26 7.78 5.37
C TRP A 196 -11.59 7.31 4.78
N GLU A 197 -12.55 6.88 5.62
CA GLU A 197 -13.88 6.42 5.17
C GLU A 197 -14.65 7.52 4.45
N ASP A 198 -15.73 7.14 3.75
CA ASP A 198 -16.68 8.11 3.21
C ASP A 198 -17.22 8.99 4.33
N THR A 199 -17.38 10.28 4.07
CA THR A 199 -17.76 11.29 5.09
C THR A 199 -19.08 10.99 5.77
N GLU A 200 -19.96 10.22 5.11
CA GLU A 200 -21.28 9.81 5.62
C GLU A 200 -21.20 8.68 6.65
N VAL A 201 -20.04 8.00 6.79
CA VAL A 201 -19.90 6.87 7.71
C VAL A 201 -19.75 7.34 9.15
N TYR A 202 -18.82 8.24 9.41
CA TYR A 202 -18.53 8.75 10.75
C TYR A 202 -18.92 10.19 10.97
N HIS A 203 -19.29 10.92 9.89
CA HIS A 203 -19.60 12.34 9.92
C HIS A 203 -18.49 13.21 10.53
N ASP A 204 -17.26 12.82 10.30
CA ASP A 204 -16.09 13.54 10.79
C ASP A 204 -16.08 14.98 10.29
N PRO A 205 -15.64 15.94 11.14
CA PRO A 205 -15.38 17.29 10.67
C PRO A 205 -14.44 17.28 9.46
N PRO A 206 -14.72 18.08 8.41
CA PRO A 206 -13.89 18.08 7.19
C PRO A 206 -12.39 18.26 7.44
N ALA A 207 -12.02 19.00 8.49
CA ALA A 207 -10.62 19.21 8.86
C ALA A 207 -9.95 17.92 9.39
N LEU A 208 -10.69 17.06 10.10
CA LEU A 208 -10.16 15.78 10.60
C LEU A 208 -10.03 14.77 9.47
N HIS A 209 -11.07 14.64 8.62
CA HIS A 209 -11.03 13.81 7.42
C HIS A 209 -9.83 14.20 6.53
N GLU A 210 -9.64 15.49 6.27
CA GLU A 210 -8.50 15.98 5.49
C GLU A 210 -7.15 15.68 6.17
N ALA A 211 -7.04 15.85 7.49
CA ALA A 211 -5.83 15.51 8.23
C ALA A 211 -5.50 14.02 8.15
N ALA A 212 -6.51 13.15 8.26
CA ALA A 212 -6.35 11.71 8.10
C ALA A 212 -5.82 11.35 6.70
N LEU A 213 -6.43 11.87 5.63
CA LEU A 213 -5.98 11.63 4.26
C LEU A 213 -4.55 12.13 4.02
N ARG A 214 -4.19 13.32 4.52
CA ARG A 214 -2.82 13.86 4.44
C ARG A 214 -1.81 12.95 5.13
N MET A 215 -2.12 12.46 6.32
CA MET A 215 -1.23 11.53 7.02
C MET A 215 -1.11 10.21 6.26
N GLY A 216 -2.19 9.69 5.71
CA GLY A 216 -2.16 8.51 4.85
C GLY A 216 -1.29 8.69 3.61
N VAL A 217 -1.33 9.86 2.97
CA VAL A 217 -0.42 10.20 1.84
C VAL A 217 1.04 10.18 2.31
N ASN A 218 1.35 10.76 3.46
CA ASN A 218 2.70 10.72 4.02
C ASN A 218 3.17 9.28 4.25
N LEU A 219 2.33 8.42 4.86
CA LEU A 219 2.64 7.01 5.11
C LEU A 219 2.99 6.28 3.81
N PHE A 220 2.16 6.44 2.78
CA PHE A 220 2.36 5.76 1.51
C PHE A 220 3.61 6.26 0.79
N VAL A 221 3.79 7.57 0.68
CA VAL A 221 4.97 8.16 0.03
C VAL A 221 6.25 7.74 0.75
N TYR A 222 6.27 7.79 2.08
CA TYR A 222 7.41 7.31 2.86
C TYR A 222 7.71 5.83 2.54
N ALA A 223 6.72 4.97 2.58
CA ALA A 223 6.89 3.54 2.34
C ALA A 223 7.52 3.23 0.98
N VAL A 224 7.07 3.89 -0.08
CA VAL A 224 7.55 3.61 -1.45
C VAL A 224 8.87 4.30 -1.79
N THR A 225 9.24 5.38 -1.08
CA THR A 225 10.49 6.12 -1.33
C THR A 225 11.62 5.74 -0.39
N SER A 226 11.33 5.11 0.76
CA SER A 226 12.33 4.65 1.74
C SER A 226 12.79 3.21 1.53
N ARG A 227 12.40 2.56 0.42
CA ARG A 227 12.83 1.19 0.11
C ARG A 227 14.34 1.15 -0.15
N PRO A 228 15.04 0.08 0.28
CA PRO A 228 16.41 -0.14 -0.13
C PRO A 228 16.49 -0.16 -1.65
N LEU A 229 17.50 0.48 -2.22
CA LEU A 229 17.80 0.32 -3.64
C LEU A 229 18.25 -1.13 -3.85
N SER A 230 17.52 -1.87 -4.66
CA SER A 230 17.83 -3.24 -5.07
C SER A 230 19.05 -3.27 -5.99
#